data_9689140e8d68d254deaa871884ba9741
#
_entry.id   9689140e8d68d254deaa871884ba9741
#
_cell.length_a   1.000
_cell.length_b   1.000
_cell.length_c   1.000
_cell.angle_alpha   90.00
_cell.angle_beta   90.00
_cell.angle_gamma   90.00
#
_symmetry.space_group_name_H-M   'P 1'
#
loop_
_entity.id
_entity.type
_entity.pdbx_description
1 polymer ?
#
loop_
_entity_poly.entity_id
_entity_poly.type
_entity_poly.pdbx_seq_one_letter_code
_entity_poly.pdbx_strand_id
1 'polypeptide(L)'
;MALLGGLAVLVSEAGGDLVPGGVRGAGGGDELVLADVELAAFGRDGVEGGRCPRVAVALAGVNGILTSNSGGSPTSLKLCVTRSLSAEGHVRILDEVSRSLNEYLLIPGLTGEDCTSANVSLSAPLVRHTVGAEAPLRVALPLCSAIMEAVSSPRMAIALAQAGGIGFIHQNQPVEQQAEEVRAVKRNKAGFRHSDLNVTPDSPLSHLSALLREADTDVAAVTSDGTANGVFLGLIGANDFHLSRHPADLPARARMRPAAEMVTAPAGISLQDANSLLWDRHLYILPVIGDEGRLESLVLRRDYLMHKRFASESVDGEKRFLVAAGINSRDHEKRVPALVDAGADLLCIDSSDGYTAWQARTLEFIRDKYSAQVHCGAGNVVDGAGFRYLAEAGAAFVKVGIGGGSICITRDQKGIGRGQASALLDVARERDAYAAETGVYVPLCCDGGILSDRDMAIALAMGADFIMLGRYFARFDESPSRKVSVGGQVYKEYWGEGSKRARNTARYGQHEDDIAFPEGVDGLVPFVGSLADTVAVTVAKLKATMISCGATTLRRFHDDAVLTVVSSASAVQGTAEVQLRNQPLDAATG
;
A
#
# COMPACT_ATOMS: atom_id res chain seq x y z
N MET A 1 8.07 34.58 -42.40
CA MET A 1 8.51 34.32 -43.77
C MET A 1 9.77 33.47 -43.71
N ALA A 2 9.71 32.32 -44.39
CA ALA A 2 10.83 31.46 -44.70
C ALA A 2 11.52 30.70 -43.59
N LEU A 3 11.14 29.42 -43.48
CA LEU A 3 12.03 28.26 -43.36
C LEU A 3 11.22 26.95 -43.47
N LEU A 4 10.58 26.77 -44.61
CA LEU A 4 9.99 25.48 -45.05
C LEU A 4 10.73 24.95 -46.28
N GLY A 5 11.97 25.27 -46.44
CA GLY A 5 12.81 24.73 -47.50
C GLY A 5 13.79 23.71 -46.93
N GLY A 6 13.52 22.43 -47.14
CA GLY A 6 14.53 21.40 -46.91
C GLY A 6 14.15 20.22 -45.99
N LEU A 7 12.88 19.85 -45.90
CA LEU A 7 12.54 18.58 -45.24
C LEU A 7 12.68 17.44 -46.25
N ALA A 8 13.73 16.65 -46.16
CA ALA A 8 13.90 15.42 -46.93
C ALA A 8 13.36 14.23 -46.09
N VAL A 9 12.37 13.53 -46.60
CA VAL A 9 11.88 12.28 -46.02
C VAL A 9 12.67 11.14 -46.63
N LEU A 10 13.40 10.39 -45.84
CA LEU A 10 14.11 9.19 -46.25
C LEU A 10 13.29 7.95 -45.84
N VAL A 11 12.90 7.14 -46.81
CA VAL A 11 12.18 5.90 -46.60
C VAL A 11 13.14 4.74 -46.86
N SER A 12 13.30 3.85 -45.87
CA SER A 12 14.11 2.63 -46.02
C SER A 12 13.22 1.40 -45.96
N GLU A 13 13.32 0.53 -46.92
CA GLU A 13 12.89 -0.89 -46.81
C GLU A 13 13.98 -1.68 -46.07
N ALA A 14 13.59 -2.72 -45.37
CA ALA A 14 14.56 -3.59 -44.71
C ALA A 14 15.52 -4.21 -45.75
N GLY A 15 16.68 -3.58 -45.94
CA GLY A 15 17.76 -4.04 -46.82
C GLY A 15 17.94 -3.32 -48.15
N GLY A 16 17.31 -2.15 -48.41
CA GLY A 16 17.42 -1.40 -49.66
C GLY A 16 17.83 0.08 -49.47
N ASP A 17 18.26 0.71 -50.57
CA ASP A 17 18.73 2.10 -50.62
C ASP A 17 17.62 3.13 -50.40
N LEU A 18 17.97 4.28 -49.80
CA LEU A 18 17.08 5.38 -49.42
C LEU A 18 16.65 6.21 -50.65
N VAL A 19 15.33 6.42 -50.85
CA VAL A 19 14.77 7.23 -51.93
C VAL A 19 14.14 8.51 -51.36
N PRO A 20 14.42 9.73 -51.92
CA PRO A 20 13.82 10.97 -51.45
C PRO A 20 12.35 11.14 -51.90
N GLY A 21 11.46 11.41 -50.95
CA GLY A 21 10.05 11.74 -51.16
C GLY A 21 9.73 13.21 -50.90
N GLY A 22 8.83 13.82 -51.67
CA GLY A 22 8.42 15.21 -51.50
C GLY A 22 7.24 15.39 -50.51
N VAL A 23 7.29 16.43 -49.69
CA VAL A 23 6.23 16.79 -48.73
C VAL A 23 5.49 18.05 -49.20
N ARG A 24 4.17 18.03 -49.30
CA ARG A 24 3.34 19.22 -49.51
C ARG A 24 2.66 19.60 -48.17
N GLY A 25 2.94 20.80 -47.65
CA GLY A 25 2.32 21.34 -46.46
C GLY A 25 1.15 22.28 -46.79
N ALA A 26 0.01 22.14 -46.11
CA ALA A 26 -1.07 23.11 -46.09
C ALA A 26 -0.93 24.00 -44.87
N GLY A 27 -0.88 25.32 -45.09
CA GLY A 27 -0.39 26.30 -44.14
C GLY A 27 -1.41 26.91 -43.19
N GLY A 28 -0.88 27.47 -42.11
CA GLY A 28 -1.39 28.64 -41.40
C GLY A 28 -1.94 28.35 -40.01
N GLY A 29 -1.19 28.64 -38.96
CA GLY A 29 -1.64 28.67 -37.55
C GLY A 29 -0.95 27.62 -36.68
N ASP A 30 -0.68 27.95 -35.43
CA ASP A 30 0.07 27.16 -34.46
C ASP A 30 -0.61 25.85 -33.98
N GLU A 31 -1.39 25.19 -34.83
CA GLU A 31 -2.09 23.95 -34.55
C GLU A 31 -1.78 22.89 -35.62
N LEU A 32 -1.54 21.70 -35.18
CA LEU A 32 -1.43 20.40 -35.88
C LEU A 32 -1.09 20.50 -37.37
N VAL A 33 0.16 20.34 -37.75
CA VAL A 33 0.53 20.23 -39.16
C VAL A 33 0.20 18.81 -39.63
N LEU A 34 -0.92 18.66 -40.36
CA LEU A 34 -1.20 17.46 -41.14
C LEU A 34 -0.41 17.58 -42.47
N ALA A 35 0.61 16.75 -42.63
CA ALA A 35 1.32 16.64 -43.91
C ALA A 35 0.85 15.38 -44.66
N ASP A 36 0.30 15.56 -45.83
CA ASP A 36 0.05 14.45 -46.77
C ASP A 36 1.37 14.07 -47.44
N VAL A 37 1.82 12.84 -47.21
CA VAL A 37 3.02 12.29 -47.85
C VAL A 37 2.57 11.48 -49.06
N GLU A 38 2.82 12.01 -50.25
CA GLU A 38 2.63 11.25 -51.51
C GLU A 38 3.83 10.33 -51.71
N LEU A 39 3.63 9.03 -51.51
CA LEU A 39 4.62 8.02 -51.87
C LEU A 39 4.51 7.75 -53.38
N ALA A 40 5.57 8.03 -54.12
CA ALA A 40 5.66 7.64 -55.51
C ALA A 40 5.54 6.11 -55.63
N ALA A 41 4.70 5.68 -56.58
CA ALA A 41 4.22 4.32 -56.72
C ALA A 41 5.33 3.26 -56.71
N PHE A 42 5.27 2.35 -55.79
CA PHE A 42 5.95 1.06 -55.88
C PHE A 42 5.26 0.20 -56.96
N GLY A 43 6.06 -0.46 -57.79
CA GLY A 43 5.61 -1.27 -58.93
C GLY A 43 4.60 -2.35 -58.53
N ARG A 44 3.71 -2.65 -59.44
CA ARG A 44 2.51 -3.49 -59.27
C ARG A 44 2.79 -4.99 -59.15
N ASP A 45 3.93 -5.49 -58.78
CA ASP A 45 4.17 -6.92 -58.72
C ASP A 45 4.76 -7.33 -57.36
N GLY A 46 3.93 -7.99 -56.58
CA GLY A 46 4.39 -8.76 -55.43
C GLY A 46 3.78 -8.44 -54.07
N VAL A 47 2.47 -8.60 -53.90
CA VAL A 47 1.87 -8.76 -52.55
C VAL A 47 1.06 -10.06 -52.53
N GLU A 48 1.72 -11.15 -52.23
CA GLU A 48 1.07 -12.35 -51.71
C GLU A 48 1.31 -12.39 -50.20
N GLY A 49 0.22 -12.43 -49.42
CA GLY A 49 0.25 -12.69 -47.98
C GLY A 49 0.11 -11.46 -47.09
N GLY A 50 -1.09 -11.05 -46.86
CA GLY A 50 -1.74 -10.17 -45.85
C GLY A 50 -1.01 -9.60 -44.63
N ARG A 51 0.25 -9.17 -44.73
CA ARG A 51 0.93 -8.39 -43.69
C ARG A 51 1.46 -7.10 -44.28
N CYS A 52 0.87 -5.98 -43.86
CA CYS A 52 1.39 -4.65 -44.15
C CYS A 52 2.77 -4.45 -43.54
N PRO A 53 3.81 -4.04 -44.28
CA PRO A 53 5.13 -3.77 -43.69
C PRO A 53 5.08 -2.57 -42.78
N ARG A 54 5.72 -2.65 -41.61
CA ARG A 54 5.96 -1.51 -40.72
C ARG A 54 7.05 -0.63 -41.34
N VAL A 55 6.68 0.55 -41.79
CA VAL A 55 7.64 1.54 -42.29
C VAL A 55 8.05 2.46 -41.13
N ALA A 56 9.32 2.42 -40.77
CA ALA A 56 9.87 3.38 -39.77
C ALA A 56 10.33 4.64 -40.54
N VAL A 57 9.79 5.79 -40.17
CA VAL A 57 10.21 7.10 -40.70
C VAL A 57 11.03 7.80 -39.61
N ALA A 58 12.33 7.98 -39.86
CA ALA A 58 13.19 8.80 -39.00
C ALA A 58 13.23 10.23 -39.56
N LEU A 59 12.63 11.16 -38.86
CA LEU A 59 12.76 12.59 -39.07
C LEU A 59 13.75 13.13 -38.04
N ALA A 60 14.69 13.96 -38.42
CA ALA A 60 15.64 14.55 -37.49
C ALA A 60 14.87 15.34 -36.41
N GLY A 61 14.89 14.85 -35.16
CA GLY A 61 14.24 15.45 -34.00
C GLY A 61 12.78 15.05 -33.75
N VAL A 62 12.22 14.03 -34.44
CA VAL A 62 10.83 13.59 -34.26
C VAL A 62 10.73 12.06 -34.32
N ASN A 63 10.25 11.45 -33.26
CA ASN A 63 9.92 10.01 -33.24
C ASN A 63 8.42 9.82 -33.51
N GLY A 64 8.05 9.23 -34.63
CA GLY A 64 6.68 8.92 -35.02
C GLY A 64 6.52 7.49 -35.53
N ILE A 65 5.41 6.83 -35.22
CA ILE A 65 5.04 5.51 -35.73
C ILE A 65 3.90 5.67 -36.74
N LEU A 66 4.09 5.14 -37.94
CA LEU A 66 3.05 5.07 -38.97
C LEU A 66 2.12 3.86 -38.71
N THR A 67 0.84 4.12 -38.49
CA THR A 67 -0.18 3.05 -38.42
C THR A 67 -1.12 3.15 -39.63
N SER A 68 -1.37 2.03 -40.30
CA SER A 68 -2.37 1.96 -41.37
C SER A 68 -3.76 1.70 -40.76
N ASN A 69 -4.76 2.51 -41.10
CA ASN A 69 -6.15 2.25 -40.76
C ASN A 69 -6.80 1.42 -41.90
N SER A 70 -7.29 0.24 -41.57
CA SER A 70 -7.93 -0.69 -42.51
C SER A 70 -9.35 -0.23 -42.91
N GLY A 71 -9.49 0.73 -43.81
CA GLY A 71 -10.81 1.18 -44.24
C GLY A 71 -10.85 2.27 -45.32
N GLY A 72 -9.72 2.70 -45.84
CA GLY A 72 -9.65 3.72 -46.87
C GLY A 72 -8.79 3.30 -48.06
N SER A 73 -9.01 3.92 -49.22
CA SER A 73 -8.24 3.74 -50.45
C SER A 73 -6.72 3.72 -50.17
N PRO A 74 -5.93 2.85 -50.85
CA PRO A 74 -4.53 2.56 -50.50
C PRO A 74 -3.51 3.68 -50.75
N THR A 75 -3.94 4.91 -50.98
CA THR A 75 -3.08 6.03 -51.41
C THR A 75 -2.87 7.17 -50.41
N SER A 76 -3.44 7.14 -49.21
CA SER A 76 -3.19 8.19 -48.22
C SER A 76 -2.90 7.62 -46.84
N LEU A 77 -1.69 7.80 -46.34
CA LEU A 77 -1.27 7.55 -44.96
C LEU A 77 -1.33 8.88 -44.19
N LYS A 78 -2.13 8.95 -43.14
CA LYS A 78 -2.13 10.10 -42.21
C LYS A 78 -1.04 9.91 -41.16
N LEU A 79 -0.04 10.78 -41.17
CA LEU A 79 1.00 10.86 -40.17
C LEU A 79 0.49 11.77 -39.06
N CYS A 80 0.22 11.22 -37.89
CA CYS A 80 -0.02 12.02 -36.67
C CYS A 80 1.33 12.25 -35.99
N VAL A 81 1.89 13.46 -36.16
CA VAL A 81 3.14 13.85 -35.52
C VAL A 81 2.81 14.60 -34.24
N THR A 82 2.97 13.95 -33.10
CA THR A 82 2.99 14.66 -31.82
C THR A 82 4.36 15.33 -31.68
N ARG A 83 4.40 16.62 -31.85
CA ARG A 83 5.61 17.43 -31.65
C ARG A 83 5.91 17.50 -30.16
N SER A 84 6.89 16.77 -29.68
CA SER A 84 7.55 17.10 -28.42
C SER A 84 8.46 18.31 -28.70
N LEU A 85 7.98 19.48 -28.38
CA LEU A 85 8.78 20.71 -28.42
C LEU A 85 9.80 20.64 -27.26
N SER A 86 10.94 20.01 -27.48
CA SER A 86 12.15 20.27 -26.70
C SER A 86 12.92 21.40 -27.40
N ALA A 87 12.38 22.62 -27.31
CA ALA A 87 13.17 23.82 -27.56
C ALA A 87 13.91 24.12 -26.26
N GLU A 88 15.21 24.32 -26.36
CA GLU A 88 16.07 24.79 -25.27
C GLU A 88 15.38 25.95 -24.52
N GLY A 89 15.10 25.77 -23.22
CA GLY A 89 14.70 26.88 -22.35
C GLY A 89 13.20 27.02 -22.04
N HIS A 90 12.29 26.12 -22.45
CA HIS A 90 10.86 26.23 -22.12
C HIS A 90 10.38 25.17 -21.13
N VAL A 91 9.48 25.59 -20.22
CA VAL A 91 8.78 24.68 -19.29
C VAL A 91 7.99 23.65 -20.09
N ARG A 92 8.21 22.37 -19.81
CA ARG A 92 7.40 21.27 -20.41
C ARG A 92 6.07 21.18 -19.69
N ILE A 93 4.98 21.34 -20.41
CA ILE A 93 3.62 21.15 -19.92
C ILE A 93 3.10 19.82 -20.48
N LEU A 94 2.48 19.00 -19.62
CA LEU A 94 1.76 17.80 -20.05
C LEU A 94 0.36 18.23 -20.51
N ASP A 95 -0.03 17.85 -21.73
CA ASP A 95 -1.35 18.19 -22.31
C ASP A 95 -2.48 17.41 -21.64
N GLU A 96 -2.14 16.31 -20.95
CA GLU A 96 -3.10 15.45 -20.27
C GLU A 96 -3.56 16.07 -18.94
N VAL A 97 -4.89 16.13 -18.75
CA VAL A 97 -5.48 16.60 -17.48
C VAL A 97 -5.10 15.65 -16.34
N SER A 98 -4.55 16.22 -15.28
CA SER A 98 -4.18 15.46 -14.07
C SER A 98 -5.43 15.08 -13.27
N ARG A 99 -5.79 13.78 -13.26
CA ARG A 99 -7.05 13.26 -12.72
C ARG A 99 -6.87 12.50 -11.42
N SER A 100 -7.90 12.57 -10.58
CA SER A 100 -8.04 11.80 -9.34
C SER A 100 -8.87 10.52 -9.57
N LEU A 101 -8.82 9.57 -8.62
CA LEU A 101 -9.52 8.28 -8.73
C LEU A 101 -11.03 8.42 -8.82
N ASN A 102 -11.61 9.40 -8.12
CA ASN A 102 -13.05 9.64 -8.12
C ASN A 102 -13.63 10.13 -9.45
N GLU A 103 -12.79 10.49 -10.43
CA GLU A 103 -13.20 10.86 -11.78
C GLU A 103 -13.39 9.65 -12.71
N TYR A 104 -13.29 8.42 -12.19
CA TYR A 104 -13.43 7.20 -12.98
C TYR A 104 -14.49 6.27 -12.41
N LEU A 105 -15.10 5.50 -13.30
CA LEU A 105 -15.95 4.34 -12.98
C LEU A 105 -15.48 3.13 -13.78
N LEU A 106 -15.70 1.94 -13.20
CA LEU A 106 -15.52 0.66 -13.89
C LEU A 106 -16.74 0.34 -14.73
N ILE A 107 -16.50 -0.14 -15.94
CA ILE A 107 -17.53 -0.71 -16.81
C ILE A 107 -17.63 -2.20 -16.47
N PRO A 108 -18.84 -2.74 -16.22
CA PRO A 108 -19.02 -4.16 -16.01
C PRO A 108 -18.50 -4.99 -17.19
N GLY A 109 -17.78 -6.06 -16.88
CA GLY A 109 -17.33 -7.06 -17.85
C GLY A 109 -18.25 -8.27 -17.89
N LEU A 110 -17.88 -9.27 -18.69
CA LEU A 110 -18.58 -10.55 -18.72
C LEU A 110 -18.27 -11.34 -17.45
N THR A 111 -19.26 -11.53 -16.57
CA THR A 111 -19.16 -12.39 -15.40
C THR A 111 -19.39 -13.85 -15.80
N GLY A 112 -18.34 -14.67 -15.74
CA GLY A 112 -18.43 -16.11 -15.97
C GLY A 112 -18.94 -16.88 -14.75
N GLU A 113 -19.27 -18.17 -14.92
CA GLU A 113 -19.71 -19.04 -13.81
C GLU A 113 -18.64 -19.25 -12.75
N ASP A 114 -17.36 -19.09 -13.09
CA ASP A 114 -16.21 -19.17 -12.20
C ASP A 114 -16.00 -17.89 -11.37
N CYS A 115 -16.64 -16.77 -11.74
CA CYS A 115 -16.55 -15.51 -11.02
C CYS A 115 -17.41 -15.49 -9.75
N THR A 116 -17.01 -16.28 -8.76
CA THR A 116 -17.68 -16.34 -7.44
C THR A 116 -16.80 -15.74 -6.35
N SER A 117 -17.40 -15.33 -5.22
CA SER A 117 -16.65 -14.78 -4.08
C SER A 117 -15.61 -15.76 -3.51
N ALA A 118 -15.82 -17.06 -3.67
CA ALA A 118 -14.89 -18.10 -3.26
C ALA A 118 -13.67 -18.19 -4.20
N ASN A 119 -13.87 -17.97 -5.50
CA ASN A 119 -12.84 -18.11 -6.51
C ASN A 119 -12.06 -16.81 -6.75
N VAL A 120 -12.61 -15.65 -6.34
CA VAL A 120 -11.89 -14.37 -6.47
C VAL A 120 -10.80 -14.27 -5.42
N SER A 121 -9.56 -14.10 -5.89
CA SER A 121 -8.37 -13.89 -5.08
C SER A 121 -7.92 -12.43 -5.12
N LEU A 122 -7.72 -11.84 -3.94
CA LEU A 122 -7.10 -10.52 -3.75
C LEU A 122 -5.58 -10.62 -3.50
N SER A 123 -4.99 -11.80 -3.63
CA SER A 123 -3.57 -12.02 -3.35
C SER A 123 -2.68 -11.18 -4.26
N ALA A 124 -1.75 -10.46 -3.67
CA ALA A 124 -0.87 -9.50 -4.33
C ALA A 124 0.61 -9.75 -4.04
N PRO A 125 1.51 -9.55 -5.03
CA PRO A 125 2.94 -9.51 -4.79
C PRO A 125 3.33 -8.24 -4.04
N LEU A 126 4.25 -8.35 -3.09
CA LEU A 126 4.83 -7.20 -2.39
C LEU A 126 6.21 -6.81 -2.92
N VAL A 127 6.89 -7.71 -3.62
CA VAL A 127 8.28 -7.51 -4.02
C VAL A 127 8.52 -7.93 -5.46
N ARG A 128 9.54 -7.34 -6.05
CA ARG A 128 9.99 -7.63 -7.42
C ARG A 128 10.27 -9.12 -7.62
N HIS A 129 9.93 -9.61 -8.80
CA HIS A 129 10.11 -11.01 -9.18
C HIS A 129 10.23 -11.14 -10.70
N THR A 130 10.70 -12.29 -11.16
CA THR A 130 10.74 -12.61 -12.59
C THR A 130 9.31 -12.74 -13.12
N VAL A 131 9.03 -12.16 -14.29
CA VAL A 131 7.73 -12.28 -14.97
C VAL A 131 7.40 -13.77 -15.16
N GLY A 132 6.20 -14.17 -14.76
CA GLY A 132 5.72 -15.56 -14.81
C GLY A 132 6.13 -16.41 -13.61
N ALA A 133 7.03 -15.95 -12.74
CA ALA A 133 7.34 -16.62 -11.48
C ALA A 133 6.46 -16.08 -10.34
N GLU A 134 6.33 -16.87 -9.28
CA GLU A 134 5.66 -16.41 -8.07
C GLU A 134 6.58 -15.47 -7.27
N ALA A 135 6.01 -14.38 -6.76
CA ALA A 135 6.75 -13.44 -5.93
C ALA A 135 7.14 -14.09 -4.59
N PRO A 136 8.37 -13.90 -4.09
CA PRO A 136 8.84 -14.51 -2.85
C PRO A 136 8.11 -13.99 -1.60
N LEU A 137 7.53 -12.80 -1.66
CA LEU A 137 6.71 -12.23 -0.59
C LEU A 137 5.38 -11.73 -1.15
N ARG A 138 4.28 -12.24 -0.60
CA ARG A 138 2.92 -11.93 -1.01
C ARG A 138 2.03 -11.70 0.20
N VAL A 139 0.92 -11.02 -0.03
CA VAL A 139 -0.19 -10.87 0.92
C VAL A 139 -1.47 -11.43 0.32
N ALA A 140 -2.39 -11.89 1.17
CA ALA A 140 -3.70 -12.36 0.74
C ALA A 140 -4.67 -11.20 0.51
N LEU A 141 -4.43 -10.05 1.17
CA LEU A 141 -5.20 -8.81 1.07
C LEU A 141 -4.26 -7.68 0.62
N PRO A 142 -4.52 -6.98 -0.50
CA PRO A 142 -3.63 -5.98 -1.06
C PRO A 142 -3.72 -4.62 -0.31
N LEU A 143 -3.76 -4.66 1.02
CA LEU A 143 -3.85 -3.47 1.86
C LEU A 143 -2.66 -3.41 2.83
N CYS A 144 -2.07 -2.22 2.96
CA CYS A 144 -1.04 -1.97 3.95
C CYS A 144 -1.28 -0.64 4.70
N SER A 145 -0.82 -0.58 5.96
CA SER A 145 -0.92 0.63 6.76
C SER A 145 0.14 1.65 6.35
N ALA A 146 -0.23 2.94 6.35
CA ALA A 146 0.69 4.02 6.02
C ALA A 146 1.82 4.12 7.05
N ILE A 147 3.00 4.54 6.59
CA ILE A 147 4.20 4.74 7.41
C ILE A 147 4.04 6.04 8.21
N MET A 148 3.11 6.02 9.17
CA MET A 148 2.72 7.20 9.93
C MET A 148 2.55 6.88 11.42
N GLU A 149 3.05 7.77 12.28
CA GLU A 149 2.92 7.68 13.74
C GLU A 149 1.46 7.57 14.18
N ALA A 150 0.55 8.31 13.53
CA ALA A 150 -0.89 8.29 13.84
C ALA A 150 -1.63 7.01 13.40
N VAL A 151 -0.99 6.13 12.63
CA VAL A 151 -1.64 5.00 11.94
C VAL A 151 -1.06 3.66 12.36
N SER A 152 0.26 3.55 12.32
CA SER A 152 0.96 2.27 12.39
C SER A 152 1.65 2.06 13.73
N SER A 153 1.31 0.96 14.36
CA SER A 153 1.86 0.46 15.62
C SER A 153 1.96 -1.06 15.55
N PRO A 154 2.62 -1.73 16.49
CA PRO A 154 2.60 -3.21 16.55
C PRO A 154 1.19 -3.78 16.57
N ARG A 155 0.25 -3.17 17.30
CA ARG A 155 -1.14 -3.58 17.38
C ARG A 155 -1.84 -3.52 16.01
N MET A 156 -1.66 -2.42 15.26
CA MET A 156 -2.16 -2.28 13.89
C MET A 156 -1.52 -3.31 12.96
N ALA A 157 -0.21 -3.49 13.02
CA ALA A 157 0.50 -4.43 12.16
C ALA A 157 0.05 -5.88 12.39
N ILE A 158 -0.14 -6.30 13.64
CA ILE A 158 -0.65 -7.64 14.00
C ILE A 158 -2.06 -7.82 13.45
N ALA A 159 -2.98 -6.88 13.71
CA ALA A 159 -4.37 -6.98 13.27
C ALA A 159 -4.48 -7.01 11.74
N LEU A 160 -3.65 -6.23 11.05
CA LEU A 160 -3.63 -6.20 9.60
C LEU A 160 -3.03 -7.47 9.00
N ALA A 161 -1.98 -8.03 9.61
CA ALA A 161 -1.41 -9.32 9.21
C ALA A 161 -2.41 -10.48 9.43
N GLN A 162 -3.16 -10.46 10.53
CA GLN A 162 -4.28 -11.39 10.77
C GLN A 162 -5.36 -11.29 9.68
N ALA A 163 -5.65 -10.09 9.20
CA ALA A 163 -6.60 -9.85 8.11
C ALA A 163 -6.03 -10.21 6.72
N GLY A 164 -4.76 -10.58 6.61
CA GLY A 164 -4.10 -10.96 5.35
C GLY A 164 -3.36 -9.82 4.64
N GLY A 165 -3.26 -8.63 5.24
CA GLY A 165 -2.47 -7.49 4.78
C GLY A 165 -1.08 -7.41 5.43
N ILE A 166 -0.47 -6.22 5.43
CA ILE A 166 0.83 -5.98 6.08
C ILE A 166 0.90 -4.58 6.70
N GLY A 167 1.39 -4.48 7.94
CA GLY A 167 1.63 -3.21 8.62
C GLY A 167 3.05 -2.70 8.44
N PHE A 168 3.20 -1.37 8.23
CA PHE A 168 4.49 -0.70 8.16
C PHE A 168 4.76 0.11 9.43
N ILE A 169 5.69 -0.33 10.27
CA ILE A 169 6.12 0.42 11.45
C ILE A 169 6.83 1.71 11.01
N HIS A 170 6.40 2.86 11.55
CA HIS A 170 6.88 4.17 11.12
C HIS A 170 8.31 4.47 11.61
N GLN A 171 9.05 5.29 10.84
CA GLN A 171 10.44 5.67 11.15
C GLN A 171 10.57 6.93 12.02
N ASN A 172 9.47 7.62 12.35
CA ASN A 172 9.49 8.85 13.15
C ASN A 172 9.65 8.54 14.66
N GLN A 173 10.69 7.78 14.97
CA GLN A 173 11.04 7.35 16.32
C GLN A 173 12.51 6.87 16.37
N PRO A 174 13.11 6.72 17.58
CA PRO A 174 14.45 6.15 17.72
C PRO A 174 14.58 4.77 17.08
N VAL A 175 15.77 4.47 16.54
CA VAL A 175 16.03 3.20 15.82
C VAL A 175 15.73 1.99 16.70
N GLU A 176 16.14 2.04 17.95
CA GLU A 176 15.99 0.97 18.94
C GLU A 176 14.51 0.72 19.27
N GLN A 177 13.72 1.79 19.37
CA GLN A 177 12.28 1.69 19.62
C GLN A 177 11.56 1.07 18.41
N GLN A 178 11.87 1.52 17.20
CA GLN A 178 11.28 0.94 15.99
C GLN A 178 11.63 -0.55 15.84
N ALA A 179 12.88 -0.92 16.11
CA ALA A 179 13.32 -2.30 16.10
C ALA A 179 12.57 -3.15 17.14
N GLU A 180 12.33 -2.61 18.36
CA GLU A 180 11.54 -3.30 19.38
C GLU A 180 10.08 -3.47 18.96
N GLU A 181 9.48 -2.47 18.31
CA GLU A 181 8.12 -2.60 17.75
C GLU A 181 8.03 -3.69 16.67
N VAL A 182 9.04 -3.81 15.81
CA VAL A 182 9.13 -4.91 14.84
C VAL A 182 9.22 -6.26 15.58
N ARG A 183 10.09 -6.37 16.59
CA ARG A 183 10.19 -7.61 17.40
C ARG A 183 8.87 -7.94 18.08
N ALA A 184 8.14 -6.92 18.57
CA ALA A 184 6.83 -7.12 19.18
C ALA A 184 5.83 -7.79 18.21
N VAL A 185 5.84 -7.41 16.95
CA VAL A 185 5.02 -8.09 15.93
C VAL A 185 5.54 -9.52 15.68
N LYS A 186 6.85 -9.70 15.50
CA LYS A 186 7.46 -11.01 15.20
C LYS A 186 7.35 -12.04 16.33
N ARG A 187 7.15 -11.60 17.58
CA ARG A 187 6.86 -12.50 18.71
C ARG A 187 5.48 -13.16 18.59
N ASN A 188 4.56 -12.62 17.79
CA ASN A 188 3.24 -13.18 17.60
C ASN A 188 3.23 -14.15 16.40
N LYS A 189 2.68 -15.35 16.64
CA LYS A 189 2.45 -16.37 15.62
C LYS A 189 0.95 -16.51 15.39
N ALA A 190 0.56 -16.97 14.21
CA ALA A 190 -0.85 -17.23 13.89
C ALA A 190 -1.54 -18.06 14.99
N GLY A 191 -2.56 -17.48 15.61
CA GLY A 191 -3.30 -18.10 16.73
C GLY A 191 -2.58 -18.10 18.09
N PHE A 192 -1.32 -17.68 18.16
CA PHE A 192 -0.56 -17.56 19.40
C PHE A 192 -0.20 -16.10 19.64
N ARG A 193 -0.57 -15.58 20.81
CA ARG A 193 -0.36 -14.17 21.16
C ARG A 193 0.72 -14.05 22.23
N HIS A 194 1.66 -13.16 22.01
CA HIS A 194 2.56 -12.75 23.09
C HIS A 194 1.77 -11.94 24.12
N SER A 195 2.10 -12.08 25.41
CA SER A 195 1.38 -11.33 26.43
C SER A 195 1.72 -9.83 26.36
N ASP A 196 0.72 -9.03 25.99
CA ASP A 196 0.88 -7.58 25.83
C ASP A 196 0.92 -6.84 27.17
N LEU A 197 0.32 -7.42 28.22
CA LEU A 197 0.24 -6.86 29.54
C LEU A 197 0.72 -7.85 30.60
N ASN A 198 1.80 -7.50 31.26
CA ASN A 198 2.42 -8.32 32.29
C ASN A 198 2.62 -7.49 33.57
N VAL A 199 2.32 -8.10 34.69
CA VAL A 199 2.47 -7.46 36.01
C VAL A 199 3.15 -8.41 36.99
N THR A 200 3.75 -7.85 38.04
CA THR A 200 4.27 -8.65 39.14
C THR A 200 3.16 -9.06 40.12
N PRO A 201 3.35 -10.11 40.92
CA PRO A 201 2.38 -10.51 41.94
C PRO A 201 2.04 -9.39 42.94
N ASP A 202 2.98 -8.45 43.15
CA ASP A 202 2.85 -7.34 44.09
C ASP A 202 2.24 -6.07 43.51
N SER A 203 1.93 -6.06 42.22
CA SER A 203 1.31 -4.92 41.53
C SER A 203 -0.05 -4.58 42.16
N PRO A 204 -0.34 -3.31 42.53
CA PRO A 204 -1.60 -2.89 43.11
C PRO A 204 -2.76 -3.02 42.09
N LEU A 205 -3.98 -3.39 42.56
CA LEU A 205 -5.14 -3.49 41.71
C LEU A 205 -5.51 -2.17 41.01
N SER A 206 -5.25 -1.02 41.65
CA SER A 206 -5.45 0.30 41.04
C SER A 206 -4.57 0.50 39.80
N HIS A 207 -3.29 0.11 39.90
CA HIS A 207 -2.35 0.17 38.79
C HIS A 207 -2.77 -0.80 37.67
N LEU A 208 -3.10 -2.03 38.03
CA LEU A 208 -3.60 -3.02 37.08
C LEU A 208 -4.87 -2.55 36.35
N SER A 209 -5.83 -1.95 37.08
CA SER A 209 -7.07 -1.41 36.46
C SER A 209 -6.78 -0.27 35.47
N ALA A 210 -5.78 0.55 35.72
CA ALA A 210 -5.33 1.60 34.80
C ALA A 210 -4.69 0.98 33.54
N LEU A 211 -3.77 0.02 33.73
CA LEU A 211 -3.09 -0.68 32.64
C LEU A 211 -4.05 -1.47 31.74
N LEU A 212 -5.02 -2.19 32.31
CA LEU A 212 -6.03 -2.92 31.54
C LEU A 212 -6.86 -1.99 30.64
N ARG A 213 -7.22 -0.80 31.13
CA ARG A 213 -7.95 0.22 30.36
C ARG A 213 -7.09 0.87 29.29
N GLU A 214 -5.82 1.16 29.61
CA GLU A 214 -4.88 1.76 28.68
C GLU A 214 -4.53 0.81 27.52
N ALA A 215 -4.28 -0.46 27.84
CA ALA A 215 -3.98 -1.51 26.87
C ALA A 215 -5.22 -2.06 26.14
N ASP A 216 -6.43 -1.62 26.51
CA ASP A 216 -7.71 -2.12 25.96
C ASP A 216 -7.77 -3.66 25.93
N THR A 217 -7.37 -4.27 27.03
CA THR A 217 -7.35 -5.72 27.23
C THR A 217 -8.08 -6.12 28.50
N ASP A 218 -8.67 -7.31 28.48
CA ASP A 218 -9.44 -7.85 29.63
C ASP A 218 -8.57 -8.67 30.59
N VAL A 219 -7.31 -8.96 30.23
CA VAL A 219 -6.47 -9.87 31.00
C VAL A 219 -5.00 -9.45 30.98
N ALA A 220 -4.33 -9.63 32.12
CA ALA A 220 -2.90 -9.50 32.27
C ALA A 220 -2.27 -10.82 32.74
N ALA A 221 -1.07 -11.13 32.26
CA ALA A 221 -0.29 -12.22 32.81
C ALA A 221 0.43 -11.74 34.08
N VAL A 222 0.42 -12.56 35.11
CA VAL A 222 1.21 -12.34 36.33
C VAL A 222 2.47 -13.19 36.19
N THR A 223 3.61 -12.52 36.13
CA THR A 223 4.92 -13.16 35.99
C THR A 223 5.87 -12.72 37.10
N SER A 224 6.92 -13.48 37.31
CA SER A 224 7.86 -13.25 38.46
C SER A 224 8.48 -11.85 38.45
N ASP A 225 8.71 -11.27 37.30
CA ASP A 225 9.40 -10.02 37.06
C ASP A 225 8.56 -8.93 36.38
N GLY A 226 7.28 -9.26 36.04
CA GLY A 226 6.40 -8.36 35.30
C GLY A 226 6.73 -8.24 33.81
N THR A 227 7.55 -9.12 33.25
CA THR A 227 7.89 -9.16 31.84
C THR A 227 7.14 -10.27 31.11
N ALA A 228 7.06 -10.15 29.79
CA ALA A 228 6.38 -11.12 28.93
C ALA A 228 7.03 -12.53 28.95
N ASN A 229 8.32 -12.62 29.31
CA ASN A 229 9.10 -13.86 29.36
C ASN A 229 9.44 -14.27 30.80
N GLY A 230 8.84 -13.65 31.80
CA GLY A 230 9.01 -14.02 33.19
C GLY A 230 8.41 -15.39 33.52
N VAL A 231 8.79 -15.97 34.66
CA VAL A 231 8.16 -17.22 35.14
C VAL A 231 6.66 -16.96 35.35
N PHE A 232 5.82 -17.78 34.72
CA PHE A 232 4.37 -17.64 34.77
C PHE A 232 3.82 -18.01 36.16
N LEU A 233 3.14 -17.10 36.80
CA LEU A 233 2.54 -17.29 38.12
C LEU A 233 1.03 -17.34 38.08
N GLY A 234 0.38 -16.82 37.02
CA GLY A 234 -1.06 -16.85 36.85
C GLY A 234 -1.59 -15.79 35.92
N LEU A 235 -2.91 -15.66 35.85
CA LEU A 235 -3.63 -14.62 35.11
C LEU A 235 -4.51 -13.81 36.05
N ILE A 236 -4.69 -12.52 35.72
CA ILE A 236 -5.66 -11.65 36.39
C ILE A 236 -6.41 -10.82 35.34
N GLY A 237 -7.72 -10.79 35.42
CA GLY A 237 -8.55 -10.06 34.47
C GLY A 237 -9.48 -9.05 35.12
N ALA A 238 -10.14 -8.25 34.29
CA ALA A 238 -11.13 -7.25 34.74
C ALA A 238 -12.29 -7.86 35.53
N ASN A 239 -12.56 -9.15 35.35
CA ASN A 239 -13.61 -9.88 36.06
C ASN A 239 -13.17 -10.47 37.41
N ASP A 240 -11.86 -10.49 37.70
CA ASP A 240 -11.33 -11.08 38.93
C ASP A 240 -11.34 -10.09 40.12
N PHE A 241 -11.54 -8.79 39.85
CA PHE A 241 -11.61 -7.75 40.88
C PHE A 241 -12.47 -6.55 40.45
N HIS A 242 -12.90 -5.76 41.43
CA HIS A 242 -13.58 -4.49 41.20
C HIS A 242 -13.19 -3.49 42.30
N LEU A 243 -12.70 -2.30 41.94
CA LEU A 243 -12.13 -1.32 42.89
C LEU A 243 -13.18 -0.78 43.88
N SER A 244 -14.48 -0.90 43.63
CA SER A 244 -15.52 -0.58 44.62
C SER A 244 -15.71 -1.65 45.69
N ARG A 245 -15.14 -2.85 45.48
CA ARG A 245 -15.27 -4.00 46.40
C ARG A 245 -13.94 -4.44 47.01
N HIS A 246 -12.83 -4.06 46.41
CA HIS A 246 -11.48 -4.48 46.82
C HIS A 246 -10.62 -3.24 47.03
N PRO A 247 -9.74 -3.23 48.08
CA PRO A 247 -8.81 -2.17 48.29
C PRO A 247 -7.93 -1.89 47.08
N ALA A 248 -7.71 -0.62 46.78
CA ALA A 248 -6.98 -0.21 45.59
C ALA A 248 -5.50 -0.61 45.60
N ASP A 249 -4.91 -0.75 46.80
CA ASP A 249 -3.55 -1.18 47.07
C ASP A 249 -3.38 -2.69 47.25
N LEU A 250 -4.50 -3.47 47.16
CA LEU A 250 -4.44 -4.93 47.23
C LEU A 250 -3.52 -5.47 46.11
N PRO A 251 -2.55 -6.35 46.43
CA PRO A 251 -1.65 -6.89 45.42
C PRO A 251 -2.35 -7.89 44.47
N ALA A 252 -1.91 -7.96 43.21
CA ALA A 252 -2.47 -8.82 42.17
C ALA A 252 -2.55 -10.30 42.62
N ARG A 253 -1.56 -10.80 43.37
CA ARG A 253 -1.55 -12.18 43.92
C ARG A 253 -2.77 -12.55 44.74
N ALA A 254 -3.42 -11.56 45.36
CA ALA A 254 -4.60 -11.81 46.20
C ALA A 254 -5.88 -12.10 45.38
N ARG A 255 -5.88 -11.79 44.09
CA ARG A 255 -7.05 -11.92 43.20
C ARG A 255 -6.74 -12.64 41.89
N MET A 256 -5.45 -12.89 41.54
CA MET A 256 -5.10 -13.65 40.35
C MET A 256 -5.58 -15.11 40.46
N ARG A 257 -5.78 -15.74 39.32
CA ARG A 257 -5.90 -17.20 39.22
C ARG A 257 -4.51 -17.80 39.14
N PRO A 258 -4.07 -18.56 40.13
CA PRO A 258 -2.71 -19.11 40.20
C PRO A 258 -2.45 -20.10 39.06
N ALA A 259 -1.23 -20.14 38.55
CA ALA A 259 -0.81 -21.08 37.50
C ALA A 259 -1.07 -22.54 37.86
N ALA A 260 -0.92 -22.91 39.15
CA ALA A 260 -1.18 -24.27 39.63
C ALA A 260 -2.65 -24.72 39.50
N GLU A 261 -3.59 -23.76 39.43
CA GLU A 261 -5.01 -24.02 39.25
C GLU A 261 -5.47 -23.92 37.78
N MET A 262 -4.56 -23.65 36.87
CA MET A 262 -4.84 -23.42 35.46
C MET A 262 -4.41 -24.60 34.60
N VAL A 263 -5.16 -24.81 33.52
CA VAL A 263 -4.68 -25.66 32.42
C VAL A 263 -3.68 -24.84 31.61
N THR A 264 -2.49 -25.38 31.43
CA THR A 264 -1.43 -24.82 30.60
C THR A 264 -1.02 -25.80 29.51
N ALA A 265 -0.37 -25.33 28.47
CA ALA A 265 0.17 -26.16 27.40
C ALA A 265 1.70 -26.01 27.32
N PRO A 266 2.43 -27.03 26.86
CA PRO A 266 3.87 -26.94 26.65
C PRO A 266 4.22 -26.09 25.42
N ALA A 267 5.43 -25.54 25.41
CA ALA A 267 6.01 -24.94 24.22
C ALA A 267 5.93 -25.89 23.01
N GLY A 268 5.70 -25.33 21.82
CA GLY A 268 5.60 -26.10 20.59
C GLY A 268 4.27 -26.83 20.36
N ILE A 269 3.26 -26.66 21.25
CA ILE A 269 1.89 -27.18 20.99
C ILE A 269 1.38 -26.70 19.64
N SER A 270 0.71 -27.57 18.87
CA SER A 270 0.06 -27.15 17.63
C SER A 270 -1.17 -26.28 17.92
N LEU A 271 -1.52 -25.38 17.00
CA LEU A 271 -2.75 -24.57 17.13
C LEU A 271 -4.01 -25.46 17.18
N GLN A 272 -4.00 -26.58 16.49
CA GLN A 272 -5.10 -27.54 16.50
C GLN A 272 -5.26 -28.17 17.88
N ASP A 273 -4.16 -28.63 18.51
CA ASP A 273 -4.20 -29.23 19.84
C ASP A 273 -4.55 -28.20 20.92
N ALA A 274 -3.98 -26.99 20.82
CA ALA A 274 -4.32 -25.88 21.71
C ALA A 274 -5.83 -25.52 21.62
N ASN A 275 -6.39 -25.53 20.40
CA ASN A 275 -7.82 -25.31 20.22
C ASN A 275 -8.65 -26.45 20.80
N SER A 276 -8.26 -27.72 20.62
CA SER A 276 -8.94 -28.86 21.23
C SER A 276 -8.99 -28.71 22.75
N LEU A 277 -7.86 -28.34 23.39
CA LEU A 277 -7.81 -28.07 24.83
C LEU A 277 -8.74 -26.94 25.25
N LEU A 278 -8.79 -25.83 24.48
CA LEU A 278 -9.69 -24.71 24.75
C LEU A 278 -11.16 -25.12 24.76
N TRP A 279 -11.57 -25.99 23.81
CA TRP A 279 -12.96 -26.46 23.71
C TRP A 279 -13.26 -27.54 24.74
N ASP A 280 -12.46 -28.58 24.87
CA ASP A 280 -12.69 -29.73 25.74
C ASP A 280 -12.68 -29.35 27.23
N ARG A 281 -11.87 -28.33 27.58
CA ARG A 281 -11.77 -27.82 28.95
C ARG A 281 -12.59 -26.56 29.20
N HIS A 282 -13.38 -26.09 28.23
CA HIS A 282 -14.20 -24.88 28.31
C HIS A 282 -13.39 -23.61 28.67
N LEU A 283 -12.16 -23.51 28.16
CA LEU A 283 -11.27 -22.39 28.44
C LEU A 283 -11.50 -21.24 27.43
N TYR A 284 -11.23 -20.02 27.87
CA TYR A 284 -11.17 -18.84 27.01
C TYR A 284 -9.72 -18.46 26.68
N ILE A 285 -8.79 -18.84 27.54
CA ILE A 285 -7.35 -18.54 27.44
C ILE A 285 -6.59 -19.79 27.86
N LEU A 286 -5.56 -20.12 27.08
CA LEU A 286 -4.62 -21.21 27.35
C LEU A 286 -3.19 -20.62 27.37
N PRO A 287 -2.54 -20.54 28.55
CA PRO A 287 -1.13 -20.17 28.63
C PRO A 287 -0.24 -21.29 28.06
N VAL A 288 0.71 -20.91 27.25
CA VAL A 288 1.76 -21.80 26.72
C VAL A 288 3.05 -21.51 27.49
N ILE A 289 3.58 -22.54 28.11
CA ILE A 289 4.69 -22.44 29.05
C ILE A 289 5.90 -23.13 28.44
N GLY A 290 6.98 -22.38 28.32
CA GLY A 290 8.26 -22.86 27.85
C GLY A 290 9.14 -23.40 28.98
N ASP A 291 10.42 -23.50 28.68
CA ASP A 291 11.43 -23.98 29.63
C ASP A 291 11.44 -23.13 30.90
N GLU A 292 11.81 -23.76 32.03
CA GLU A 292 11.88 -23.13 33.34
C GLU A 292 10.57 -22.49 33.84
N GLY A 293 9.41 -22.89 33.24
CA GLY A 293 8.10 -22.34 33.61
C GLY A 293 7.85 -20.91 33.10
N ARG A 294 8.59 -20.46 32.09
CA ARG A 294 8.44 -19.12 31.50
C ARG A 294 7.22 -19.06 30.59
N LEU A 295 6.53 -17.92 30.62
CA LEU A 295 5.43 -17.65 29.70
C LEU A 295 5.99 -17.44 28.29
N GLU A 296 5.58 -18.30 27.34
CA GLU A 296 5.95 -18.16 25.94
C GLU A 296 4.87 -17.39 25.14
N SER A 297 3.62 -17.81 25.30
CA SER A 297 2.48 -17.19 24.60
C SER A 297 1.14 -17.52 25.29
N LEU A 298 0.10 -16.85 24.83
CA LEU A 298 -1.29 -17.11 25.17
C LEU A 298 -2.04 -17.51 23.90
N VAL A 299 -2.90 -18.55 24.01
CA VAL A 299 -3.87 -18.87 22.97
C VAL A 299 -5.25 -18.46 23.46
N LEU A 300 -5.88 -17.52 22.75
CA LEU A 300 -7.21 -17.03 23.11
C LEU A 300 -8.23 -17.65 22.17
N ARG A 301 -9.35 -18.12 22.72
CA ARG A 301 -10.45 -18.68 21.90
C ARG A 301 -10.94 -17.68 20.84
N ARG A 302 -11.00 -16.40 21.16
CA ARG A 302 -11.38 -15.34 20.21
C ARG A 302 -10.42 -15.26 19.01
N ASP A 303 -9.10 -15.35 19.25
CA ASP A 303 -8.08 -15.25 18.21
C ASP A 303 -8.12 -16.47 17.28
N TYR A 304 -8.41 -17.65 17.81
CA TYR A 304 -8.70 -18.84 17.00
C TYR A 304 -9.94 -18.67 16.11
N LEU A 305 -11.01 -18.10 16.64
CA LEU A 305 -12.23 -17.83 15.86
C LEU A 305 -11.95 -16.79 14.77
N MET A 306 -11.09 -15.80 15.05
CA MET A 306 -10.62 -14.84 14.07
C MET A 306 -9.74 -15.50 13.00
N HIS A 307 -8.77 -16.35 13.39
CA HIS A 307 -7.98 -17.14 12.46
C HIS A 307 -8.85 -18.00 11.52
N LYS A 308 -9.92 -18.61 12.05
CA LYS A 308 -10.89 -19.36 11.24
C LYS A 308 -11.72 -18.47 10.31
N ARG A 309 -11.99 -17.22 10.71
CA ARG A 309 -12.70 -16.23 9.89
C ARG A 309 -11.80 -15.67 8.79
N PHE A 310 -10.51 -15.53 9.06
CA PHE A 310 -9.48 -15.02 8.16
C PHE A 310 -8.42 -16.10 7.88
N ALA A 311 -8.80 -17.10 7.09
CA ALA A 311 -7.92 -18.24 6.76
C ALA A 311 -6.65 -17.87 5.96
N SER A 312 -6.42 -16.58 5.72
CA SER A 312 -5.37 -16.06 4.82
C SER A 312 -4.45 -15.07 5.53
N GLU A 313 -4.05 -15.37 6.77
CA GLU A 313 -3.11 -14.53 7.52
C GLU A 313 -1.77 -14.38 6.78
N SER A 314 -1.19 -13.17 6.85
CA SER A 314 0.14 -12.89 6.30
C SER A 314 1.21 -13.32 7.29
N VAL A 315 1.86 -14.44 7.00
CA VAL A 315 2.89 -15.04 7.87
C VAL A 315 4.14 -15.44 7.09
N ASP A 316 5.27 -15.47 7.79
CA ASP A 316 6.53 -16.00 7.28
C ASP A 316 6.60 -17.54 7.34
N GLY A 317 7.73 -18.10 6.92
CA GLY A 317 7.98 -19.57 6.96
C GLY A 317 7.91 -20.20 8.36
N GLU A 318 8.06 -19.39 9.42
CA GLU A 318 7.95 -19.81 10.82
C GLU A 318 6.55 -19.52 11.42
N LYS A 319 5.62 -19.11 10.57
CA LYS A 319 4.25 -18.70 10.93
C LYS A 319 4.16 -17.48 11.86
N ARG A 320 5.21 -16.65 11.90
CA ARG A 320 5.18 -15.35 12.56
C ARG A 320 4.54 -14.34 11.62
N PHE A 321 3.82 -13.36 12.17
CA PHE A 321 3.19 -12.34 11.34
C PHE A 321 4.20 -11.54 10.54
N LEU A 322 3.85 -11.26 9.27
CA LEU A 322 4.63 -10.36 8.43
C LEU A 322 4.54 -8.92 8.94
N VAL A 323 5.67 -8.26 8.95
CA VAL A 323 5.79 -6.86 9.32
C VAL A 323 6.77 -6.13 8.42
N ALA A 324 6.38 -4.94 7.98
CA ALA A 324 7.24 -4.04 7.25
C ALA A 324 7.65 -2.84 8.11
N ALA A 325 8.71 -2.16 7.72
CA ALA A 325 9.18 -0.97 8.42
C ALA A 325 9.57 0.15 7.44
N GLY A 326 9.19 1.38 7.78
CA GLY A 326 9.64 2.58 7.10
C GLY A 326 11.08 2.91 7.46
N ILE A 327 11.82 3.40 6.48
CA ILE A 327 13.17 3.94 6.66
C ILE A 327 13.32 5.28 5.94
N ASN A 328 14.34 6.03 6.26
CA ASN A 328 14.72 7.24 5.55
C ASN A 328 16.16 7.12 5.02
N SER A 329 16.55 8.02 4.12
CA SER A 329 17.87 8.02 3.50
C SER A 329 18.98 8.68 4.35
N ARG A 330 18.70 9.14 5.58
CA ARG A 330 19.67 9.86 6.42
C ARG A 330 20.35 8.97 7.44
N ASP A 331 19.60 8.07 8.08
CA ASP A 331 20.09 7.18 9.13
C ASP A 331 20.06 5.70 8.75
N HIS A 332 19.87 5.39 7.45
CA HIS A 332 19.70 4.04 6.92
C HIS A 332 20.86 3.10 7.33
N GLU A 333 22.10 3.61 7.43
CA GLU A 333 23.27 2.81 7.81
C GLU A 333 23.14 2.19 9.22
N LYS A 334 22.40 2.84 10.13
CA LYS A 334 22.13 2.35 11.49
C LYS A 334 20.76 1.65 11.56
N ARG A 335 19.75 2.23 10.93
CA ARG A 335 18.36 1.77 11.02
C ARG A 335 18.14 0.46 10.32
N VAL A 336 18.66 0.29 9.11
CA VAL A 336 18.48 -0.95 8.32
C VAL A 336 19.02 -2.18 9.07
N PRO A 337 20.27 -2.19 9.60
CA PRO A 337 20.75 -3.33 10.38
C PRO A 337 19.85 -3.68 11.56
N ALA A 338 19.44 -2.68 12.34
CA ALA A 338 18.61 -2.88 13.52
C ALA A 338 17.23 -3.48 13.18
N LEU A 339 16.63 -3.08 12.05
CA LEU A 339 15.34 -3.61 11.60
C LEU A 339 15.47 -5.01 11.01
N VAL A 340 16.54 -5.30 10.30
CA VAL A 340 16.85 -6.65 9.79
C VAL A 340 17.07 -7.62 10.94
N ASP A 341 17.87 -7.22 11.95
CA ASP A 341 18.10 -8.02 13.16
C ASP A 341 16.81 -8.21 13.98
N ALA A 342 15.89 -7.25 13.92
CA ALA A 342 14.57 -7.37 14.53
C ALA A 342 13.61 -8.29 13.76
N GLY A 343 13.95 -8.67 12.52
CA GLY A 343 13.17 -9.58 11.67
C GLY A 343 12.14 -8.90 10.79
N ALA A 344 12.33 -7.63 10.41
CA ALA A 344 11.46 -6.97 9.42
C ALA A 344 11.49 -7.73 8.08
N ASP A 345 10.32 -8.08 7.55
CA ASP A 345 10.20 -8.84 6.30
C ASP A 345 10.34 -7.95 5.05
N LEU A 346 10.01 -6.66 5.19
CA LEU A 346 10.01 -5.68 4.11
C LEU A 346 10.39 -4.31 4.64
N LEU A 347 11.23 -3.60 3.93
CA LEU A 347 11.55 -2.20 4.20
C LEU A 347 10.93 -1.29 3.14
N CYS A 348 10.75 -0.01 3.47
CA CYS A 348 10.33 1.01 2.51
C CYS A 348 11.00 2.35 2.82
N ILE A 349 11.71 2.90 1.84
CA ILE A 349 12.18 4.29 1.92
C ILE A 349 10.95 5.18 1.74
N ASP A 350 10.58 5.91 2.80
CA ASP A 350 9.41 6.79 2.79
C ASP A 350 9.84 8.26 2.67
N SER A 351 9.48 8.88 1.55
CA SER A 351 9.74 10.28 1.27
C SER A 351 8.61 10.89 0.45
N SER A 352 8.36 12.18 0.63
CA SER A 352 7.42 12.93 -0.21
C SER A 352 7.86 13.05 -1.67
N ASP A 353 9.16 12.84 -1.95
CA ASP A 353 9.75 12.86 -3.27
C ASP A 353 10.79 11.74 -3.36
N GLY A 354 10.50 10.73 -4.18
CA GLY A 354 11.32 9.52 -4.33
C GLY A 354 12.29 9.55 -5.50
N TYR A 355 12.09 10.43 -6.47
CA TYR A 355 12.97 10.52 -7.63
C TYR A 355 14.27 11.27 -7.28
N THR A 356 15.08 10.68 -6.40
CA THR A 356 16.28 11.30 -5.85
C THR A 356 17.46 10.35 -5.80
N ALA A 357 18.67 10.91 -5.95
CA ALA A 357 19.92 10.16 -5.80
C ALA A 357 20.09 9.58 -4.38
N TRP A 358 19.44 10.16 -3.38
CA TRP A 358 19.50 9.67 -2.01
C TRP A 358 18.84 8.30 -1.85
N GLN A 359 17.69 8.09 -2.51
CA GLN A 359 17.02 6.79 -2.49
C GLN A 359 17.82 5.74 -3.25
N ALA A 360 18.38 6.07 -4.41
CA ALA A 360 19.22 5.15 -5.15
C ALA A 360 20.44 4.68 -4.32
N ARG A 361 21.13 5.60 -3.63
CA ARG A 361 22.25 5.27 -2.73
C ARG A 361 21.82 4.38 -1.55
N THR A 362 20.64 4.63 -0.99
CA THR A 362 20.11 3.79 0.10
C THR A 362 19.79 2.38 -0.40
N LEU A 363 19.19 2.24 -1.58
CA LEU A 363 18.95 0.94 -2.21
C LEU A 363 20.25 0.21 -2.53
N GLU A 364 21.27 0.92 -3.02
CA GLU A 364 22.61 0.41 -3.28
C GLU A 364 23.27 -0.12 -1.99
N PHE A 365 23.25 0.65 -0.91
CA PHE A 365 23.74 0.22 0.40
C PHE A 365 23.07 -1.09 0.87
N ILE A 366 21.73 -1.18 0.75
CA ILE A 366 20.99 -2.39 1.16
C ILE A 366 21.38 -3.58 0.29
N ARG A 367 21.45 -3.39 -1.03
CA ARG A 367 21.86 -4.44 -1.99
C ARG A 367 23.27 -4.94 -1.71
N ASP A 368 24.22 -4.04 -1.50
CA ASP A 368 25.63 -4.38 -1.29
C ASP A 368 25.86 -5.11 0.03
N LYS A 369 25.08 -4.78 1.07
CA LYS A 369 25.23 -5.37 2.39
C LYS A 369 24.45 -6.68 2.57
N TYR A 370 23.26 -6.80 1.97
CA TYR A 370 22.32 -7.91 2.24
C TYR A 370 21.93 -8.70 0.98
N SER A 371 22.39 -8.28 -0.21
CA SER A 371 22.05 -8.91 -1.48
C SER A 371 20.51 -9.04 -1.67
N ALA A 372 20.02 -10.24 -2.00
CA ALA A 372 18.58 -10.50 -2.19
C ALA A 372 17.82 -10.86 -0.90
N GLN A 373 18.49 -10.85 0.27
CA GLN A 373 17.86 -11.24 1.53
C GLN A 373 16.95 -10.16 2.11
N VAL A 374 17.21 -8.89 1.80
CA VAL A 374 16.44 -7.76 2.30
C VAL A 374 15.72 -7.06 1.15
N HIS A 375 14.41 -7.05 1.23
CA HIS A 375 13.56 -6.37 0.26
C HIS A 375 13.29 -4.92 0.71
N CYS A 376 13.53 -3.95 -0.16
CA CYS A 376 13.27 -2.53 0.14
C CYS A 376 12.52 -1.86 -0.99
N GLY A 377 11.31 -1.38 -0.70
CA GLY A 377 10.56 -0.49 -1.58
C GLY A 377 11.06 0.94 -1.50
N ALA A 378 10.67 1.75 -2.48
CA ALA A 378 11.08 3.14 -2.60
C ALA A 378 9.94 4.02 -3.14
N GLY A 379 10.01 5.31 -2.90
CA GLY A 379 9.02 6.28 -3.37
C GLY A 379 8.95 7.53 -2.48
N ASN A 380 8.03 8.46 -2.78
CA ASN A 380 6.94 8.35 -3.75
C ASN A 380 7.33 8.96 -5.10
N VAL A 381 6.75 8.43 -6.15
CA VAL A 381 6.87 8.97 -7.50
C VAL A 381 5.49 9.24 -8.10
N VAL A 382 5.42 10.01 -9.19
CA VAL A 382 4.17 10.37 -9.88
C VAL A 382 4.23 10.20 -11.39
N ASP A 383 5.34 9.67 -11.91
CA ASP A 383 5.55 9.45 -13.36
C ASP A 383 6.41 8.23 -13.63
N GLY A 384 6.42 7.80 -14.91
CA GLY A 384 7.18 6.65 -15.37
C GLY A 384 8.69 6.82 -15.23
N ALA A 385 9.23 8.04 -15.36
CA ALA A 385 10.66 8.30 -15.24
C ALA A 385 11.15 8.03 -13.80
N GLY A 386 10.39 8.51 -12.80
CA GLY A 386 10.67 8.23 -11.38
C GLY A 386 10.58 6.74 -11.06
N PHE A 387 9.57 6.04 -11.63
CA PHE A 387 9.46 4.59 -11.48
C PHE A 387 10.70 3.87 -12.03
N ARG A 388 11.06 4.14 -13.31
CA ARG A 388 12.20 3.47 -13.98
C ARG A 388 13.49 3.68 -13.19
N TYR A 389 13.74 4.90 -12.74
CA TYR A 389 14.90 5.23 -11.94
C TYR A 389 15.04 4.39 -10.66
N LEU A 390 13.93 4.23 -9.91
CA LEU A 390 13.92 3.44 -8.68
C LEU A 390 13.95 1.93 -8.97
N ALA A 391 13.29 1.47 -10.02
CA ALA A 391 13.31 0.07 -10.45
C ALA A 391 14.71 -0.38 -10.87
N GLU A 392 15.43 0.44 -11.64
CA GLU A 392 16.83 0.21 -12.04
C GLU A 392 17.78 0.26 -10.83
N ALA A 393 17.52 1.14 -9.85
CA ALA A 393 18.28 1.19 -8.60
C ALA A 393 18.05 -0.06 -7.71
N GLY A 394 17.06 -0.91 -8.02
CA GLY A 394 16.80 -2.17 -7.33
C GLY A 394 15.65 -2.15 -6.34
N ALA A 395 14.75 -1.16 -6.39
CA ALA A 395 13.57 -1.13 -5.55
C ALA A 395 12.76 -2.43 -5.63
N ALA A 396 12.35 -2.98 -4.48
CA ALA A 396 11.51 -4.17 -4.40
C ALA A 396 10.07 -3.89 -4.85
N PHE A 397 9.57 -2.70 -4.61
CA PHE A 397 8.33 -2.13 -5.12
C PHE A 397 8.46 -0.62 -5.20
N VAL A 398 7.57 0.03 -5.95
CA VAL A 398 7.57 1.50 -6.05
C VAL A 398 6.26 2.08 -5.52
N LYS A 399 6.37 3.06 -4.62
CA LYS A 399 5.25 3.77 -4.03
C LYS A 399 4.85 4.98 -4.90
N VAL A 400 3.57 5.04 -5.29
CA VAL A 400 3.02 6.01 -6.26
C VAL A 400 2.06 6.97 -5.57
N GLY A 401 2.34 8.26 -5.66
CA GLY A 401 1.46 9.33 -5.17
C GLY A 401 2.18 10.42 -4.38
N ILE A 402 2.04 11.68 -4.81
CA ILE A 402 2.55 12.86 -4.12
C ILE A 402 1.41 13.85 -3.94
N GLY A 403 1.18 14.28 -2.69
CA GLY A 403 0.19 15.29 -2.35
C GLY A 403 -1.26 14.83 -2.44
N GLY A 404 -1.53 13.50 -2.53
CA GLY A 404 -2.88 12.91 -2.59
C GLY A 404 -3.48 12.56 -1.24
N GLY A 405 -2.70 12.54 -0.16
CA GLY A 405 -3.17 12.17 1.17
C GLY A 405 -4.14 13.19 1.77
N SER A 406 -5.19 12.73 2.47
CA SER A 406 -6.21 13.59 3.09
C SER A 406 -5.70 14.52 4.21
N ILE A 407 -4.47 14.30 4.65
CA ILE A 407 -3.78 15.08 5.69
C ILE A 407 -2.54 15.80 5.13
N CYS A 408 -2.24 15.60 3.83
CA CYS A 408 -1.08 16.16 3.15
C CYS A 408 -1.45 17.48 2.48
N ILE A 409 -0.61 18.52 2.68
CA ILE A 409 -0.75 19.84 2.06
C ILE A 409 0.46 20.20 1.18
N THR A 410 1.25 19.22 0.75
CA THR A 410 2.43 19.43 -0.11
C THR A 410 2.09 20.18 -1.40
N ARG A 411 0.92 19.90 -2.02
CA ARG A 411 0.47 20.60 -3.22
C ARG A 411 0.26 22.09 -2.98
N ASP A 412 -0.35 22.45 -1.85
CA ASP A 412 -0.61 23.85 -1.49
C ASP A 412 0.67 24.58 -1.09
N GLN A 413 1.59 23.89 -0.42
CA GLN A 413 2.81 24.50 0.10
C GLN A 413 3.94 24.59 -0.95
N LYS A 414 4.05 23.60 -1.83
CA LYS A 414 5.18 23.45 -2.78
C LYS A 414 4.77 23.50 -4.24
N GLY A 415 3.46 23.41 -4.54
CA GLY A 415 2.98 23.27 -5.92
C GLY A 415 3.40 21.93 -6.57
N ILE A 416 3.80 20.92 -5.79
CA ILE A 416 4.30 19.63 -6.29
C ILE A 416 3.24 18.56 -6.06
N GLY A 417 2.97 17.77 -7.10
CA GLY A 417 2.05 16.64 -7.06
C GLY A 417 1.40 16.36 -8.41
N ARG A 418 0.66 15.26 -8.48
CA ARG A 418 -0.13 14.85 -9.65
C ARG A 418 -1.42 14.18 -9.19
N GLY A 419 -2.48 14.23 -9.96
CA GLY A 419 -3.70 13.47 -9.70
C GLY A 419 -3.39 11.98 -9.60
N GLN A 420 -3.94 11.30 -8.59
CA GLN A 420 -3.54 9.93 -8.26
C GLN A 420 -3.81 8.94 -9.39
N ALA A 421 -4.94 9.09 -10.10
CA ALA A 421 -5.25 8.25 -11.26
C ALA A 421 -4.26 8.45 -12.40
N SER A 422 -3.95 9.72 -12.76
CA SER A 422 -2.99 10.01 -13.81
C SER A 422 -1.58 9.51 -13.46
N ALA A 423 -1.16 9.68 -12.21
CA ALA A 423 0.12 9.19 -11.73
C ALA A 423 0.20 7.65 -11.82
N LEU A 424 -0.83 6.97 -11.33
CA LEU A 424 -0.86 5.50 -11.30
C LEU A 424 -0.88 4.90 -12.71
N LEU A 425 -1.71 5.43 -13.63
CA LEU A 425 -1.77 4.96 -15.01
C LEU A 425 -0.45 5.15 -15.76
N ASP A 426 0.24 6.28 -15.54
CA ASP A 426 1.53 6.56 -16.16
C ASP A 426 2.62 5.60 -15.65
N VAL A 427 2.70 5.44 -14.32
CA VAL A 427 3.64 4.53 -13.66
C VAL A 427 3.34 3.07 -14.00
N ALA A 428 2.06 2.66 -14.07
CA ALA A 428 1.69 1.29 -14.43
C ALA A 428 2.10 0.95 -15.88
N ARG A 429 1.92 1.90 -16.81
CA ARG A 429 2.38 1.75 -18.18
C ARG A 429 3.88 1.56 -18.27
N GLU A 430 4.65 2.34 -17.51
CA GLU A 430 6.11 2.23 -17.46
C GLU A 430 6.58 0.94 -16.78
N ARG A 431 5.89 0.48 -15.71
CA ARG A 431 6.14 -0.83 -15.09
C ARG A 431 5.99 -1.96 -16.10
N ASP A 432 4.92 -1.94 -16.91
CA ASP A 432 4.66 -2.99 -17.89
C ASP A 432 5.70 -2.96 -19.03
N ALA A 433 6.12 -1.77 -19.46
CA ALA A 433 7.21 -1.60 -20.41
C ALA A 433 8.55 -2.13 -19.84
N TYR A 434 8.87 -1.78 -18.61
CA TYR A 434 10.07 -2.26 -17.90
C TYR A 434 10.04 -3.79 -17.74
N ALA A 435 8.90 -4.35 -17.37
CA ALA A 435 8.74 -5.80 -17.24
C ALA A 435 8.91 -6.54 -18.58
N ALA A 436 8.38 -5.98 -19.67
CA ALA A 436 8.55 -6.53 -21.01
C ALA A 436 10.01 -6.46 -21.50
N GLU A 437 10.73 -5.40 -21.14
CA GLU A 437 12.12 -5.16 -21.52
C GLU A 437 13.10 -6.04 -20.73
N THR A 438 12.90 -6.14 -19.40
CA THR A 438 13.88 -6.74 -18.49
C THR A 438 13.50 -8.14 -18.00
N GLY A 439 12.26 -8.56 -18.18
CA GLY A 439 11.71 -9.78 -17.56
C GLY A 439 11.48 -9.66 -16.05
N VAL A 440 11.59 -8.46 -15.46
CA VAL A 440 11.42 -8.22 -14.02
C VAL A 440 10.16 -7.40 -13.76
N TYR A 441 9.22 -7.97 -13.02
CA TYR A 441 8.03 -7.27 -12.54
C TYR A 441 8.33 -6.58 -11.20
N VAL A 442 8.07 -5.27 -11.12
CA VAL A 442 8.23 -4.46 -9.90
C VAL A 442 6.85 -3.97 -9.45
N PRO A 443 6.30 -4.48 -8.33
CA PRO A 443 4.97 -4.12 -7.86
C PRO A 443 4.80 -2.63 -7.58
N LEU A 444 3.57 -2.14 -7.74
CA LEU A 444 3.18 -0.75 -7.44
C LEU A 444 2.34 -0.68 -6.17
N CYS A 445 2.73 0.19 -5.26
CA CYS A 445 1.95 0.57 -4.09
C CYS A 445 1.27 1.92 -4.34
N CYS A 446 -0.05 1.93 -4.45
CA CYS A 446 -0.81 3.17 -4.55
C CYS A 446 -0.93 3.82 -3.17
N ASP A 447 -0.37 5.03 -2.99
CA ASP A 447 -0.33 5.75 -1.71
C ASP A 447 -0.99 7.13 -1.81
N GLY A 448 -2.09 7.29 -1.06
CA GLY A 448 -2.90 8.51 -1.03
C GLY A 448 -3.96 8.59 -2.12
N GLY A 449 -4.84 9.59 -2.00
CA GLY A 449 -5.95 9.82 -2.95
C GLY A 449 -7.11 8.83 -2.84
N ILE A 450 -7.12 7.94 -1.84
CA ILE A 450 -8.12 6.90 -1.63
C ILE A 450 -9.00 7.27 -0.44
N LEU A 451 -10.28 7.50 -0.70
CA LEU A 451 -11.26 7.94 0.29
C LEU A 451 -12.31 6.87 0.62
N SER A 452 -12.50 5.90 -0.27
CA SER A 452 -13.56 4.89 -0.20
C SER A 452 -13.12 3.53 -0.76
N ASP A 453 -13.92 2.46 -0.49
CA ASP A 453 -13.72 1.13 -1.08
C ASP A 453 -13.79 1.16 -2.63
N ARG A 454 -14.59 2.08 -3.19
CA ARG A 454 -14.66 2.33 -4.65
C ARG A 454 -13.30 2.76 -5.20
N ASP A 455 -12.65 3.72 -4.53
CA ASP A 455 -11.34 4.22 -4.99
C ASP A 455 -10.25 3.14 -4.87
N MET A 456 -10.37 2.25 -3.86
CA MET A 456 -9.50 1.06 -3.76
C MET A 456 -9.65 0.16 -4.99
N ALA A 457 -10.89 -0.15 -5.38
CA ALA A 457 -11.15 -0.99 -6.55
C ALA A 457 -10.63 -0.35 -7.85
N ILE A 458 -10.82 0.97 -8.00
CA ILE A 458 -10.33 1.72 -9.16
C ILE A 458 -8.79 1.74 -9.21
N ALA A 459 -8.13 1.97 -8.07
CA ALA A 459 -6.67 1.95 -8.00
C ALA A 459 -6.10 0.57 -8.36
N LEU A 460 -6.72 -0.51 -7.85
CA LEU A 460 -6.34 -1.88 -8.21
C LEU A 460 -6.55 -2.13 -9.72
N ALA A 461 -7.68 -1.71 -10.30
CA ALA A 461 -7.93 -1.84 -11.73
C ALA A 461 -6.94 -1.05 -12.59
N MET A 462 -6.45 0.09 -12.11
CA MET A 462 -5.46 0.93 -12.80
C MET A 462 -4.02 0.39 -12.71
N GLY A 463 -3.81 -0.77 -12.07
CA GLY A 463 -2.51 -1.43 -12.02
C GLY A 463 -1.76 -1.34 -10.71
N ALA A 464 -2.37 -0.84 -9.62
CA ALA A 464 -1.81 -1.01 -8.28
C ALA A 464 -1.85 -2.47 -7.87
N ASP A 465 -0.73 -2.99 -7.39
CA ASP A 465 -0.66 -4.35 -6.83
C ASP A 465 -1.18 -4.36 -5.38
N PHE A 466 -0.87 -3.31 -4.62
CA PHE A 466 -1.38 -3.12 -3.27
C PHE A 466 -1.53 -1.62 -2.94
N ILE A 467 -2.20 -1.34 -1.83
CA ILE A 467 -2.67 -0.01 -1.49
C ILE A 467 -2.21 0.36 -0.08
N MET A 468 -1.56 1.52 0.07
CA MET A 468 -1.20 2.09 1.36
C MET A 468 -2.26 3.09 1.83
N LEU A 469 -2.76 2.90 3.06
CA LEU A 469 -3.89 3.63 3.60
C LEU A 469 -3.54 4.30 4.94
N GLY A 470 -3.66 5.62 5.01
CA GLY A 470 -3.53 6.42 6.23
C GLY A 470 -4.87 6.61 6.93
N ARG A 471 -5.72 7.50 6.37
CA ARG A 471 -7.03 7.87 6.95
C ARG A 471 -7.93 6.66 7.22
N TYR A 472 -7.94 5.66 6.36
CA TYR A 472 -8.76 4.46 6.51
C TYR A 472 -8.40 3.70 7.80
N PHE A 473 -7.10 3.45 8.04
CA PHE A 473 -6.64 2.71 9.22
C PHE A 473 -6.58 3.57 10.48
N ALA A 474 -6.40 4.89 10.37
CA ALA A 474 -6.43 5.80 11.52
C ALA A 474 -7.73 5.75 12.32
N ARG A 475 -8.84 5.31 11.72
CA ARG A 475 -10.19 5.27 12.32
C ARG A 475 -10.43 4.10 13.27
N PHE A 476 -9.56 3.11 13.29
CA PHE A 476 -9.77 1.85 14.03
C PHE A 476 -9.20 1.88 15.46
N ASP A 477 -9.70 0.98 16.28
CA ASP A 477 -9.20 0.73 17.62
C ASP A 477 -7.70 0.43 17.65
N GLU A 478 -7.20 -0.26 16.64
CA GLU A 478 -5.82 -0.73 16.53
C GLU A 478 -4.82 0.36 16.16
N SER A 479 -5.28 1.55 15.69
CA SER A 479 -4.38 2.68 15.49
C SER A 479 -3.92 3.26 16.83
N PRO A 480 -2.69 3.81 16.92
CA PRO A 480 -2.12 4.25 18.20
C PRO A 480 -2.72 5.57 18.72
N SER A 481 -3.42 6.31 17.89
CA SER A 481 -3.95 7.63 18.24
C SER A 481 -5.08 7.58 19.27
N ARG A 482 -5.30 8.70 19.98
CA ARG A 482 -6.31 8.78 21.05
C ARG A 482 -7.73 8.90 20.50
N LYS A 483 -8.70 8.36 21.25
CA LYS A 483 -10.13 8.61 21.03
C LYS A 483 -10.51 9.93 21.70
N VAL A 484 -11.25 10.77 20.98
CA VAL A 484 -11.74 12.08 21.43
C VAL A 484 -13.24 12.17 21.19
N SER A 485 -14.00 12.63 22.18
CA SER A 485 -15.44 12.85 22.02
C SER A 485 -15.70 14.33 21.68
N VAL A 486 -16.38 14.55 20.53
CA VAL A 486 -16.77 15.88 20.09
C VAL A 486 -18.26 15.84 19.72
N GLY A 487 -19.08 16.67 20.37
CA GLY A 487 -20.51 16.72 20.10
C GLY A 487 -21.27 15.41 20.34
N GLY A 488 -20.77 14.55 21.24
CA GLY A 488 -21.35 13.23 21.52
C GLY A 488 -20.93 12.11 20.56
N GLN A 489 -20.10 12.43 19.56
CA GLN A 489 -19.51 11.46 18.64
C GLN A 489 -18.06 11.19 19.01
N VAL A 490 -17.60 9.97 18.75
CA VAL A 490 -16.22 9.54 19.00
C VAL A 490 -15.39 9.65 17.73
N TYR A 491 -14.25 10.28 17.86
CA TYR A 491 -13.24 10.46 16.81
C TYR A 491 -11.89 9.88 17.27
N LYS A 492 -10.99 9.66 16.32
CA LYS A 492 -9.57 9.41 16.53
C LYS A 492 -8.77 10.62 16.06
N GLU A 493 -7.72 10.97 16.79
CA GLU A 493 -6.77 11.97 16.33
C GLU A 493 -6.02 11.44 15.09
N TYR A 494 -5.74 12.32 14.13
CA TYR A 494 -5.03 11.96 12.90
C TYR A 494 -4.17 13.13 12.42
N TRP A 495 -2.87 12.90 12.26
CA TRP A 495 -1.92 13.93 11.85
C TRP A 495 -0.95 13.39 10.80
N GLY A 496 -0.49 14.29 9.91
CA GLY A 496 0.49 13.96 8.88
C GLY A 496 1.92 13.92 9.42
N GLU A 497 2.76 13.09 8.84
CA GLU A 497 4.19 13.01 9.18
C GLU A 497 4.94 14.34 8.92
N GLY A 498 4.44 15.19 8.01
CA GLY A 498 4.94 16.53 7.76
C GLY A 498 4.28 17.62 8.62
N SER A 499 3.46 17.27 9.64
CA SER A 499 2.82 18.24 10.52
C SER A 499 3.77 18.70 11.63
N LYS A 500 3.47 19.86 12.21
CA LYS A 500 4.19 20.36 13.39
C LYS A 500 4.10 19.40 14.58
N ARG A 501 3.03 18.62 14.69
CA ARG A 501 2.83 17.64 15.76
C ARG A 501 3.78 16.45 15.65
N ALA A 502 4.00 15.94 14.43
CA ALA A 502 4.88 14.79 14.21
C ALA A 502 6.35 15.10 14.54
N ARG A 503 6.75 16.39 14.58
CA ARG A 503 8.14 16.84 14.87
C ARG A 503 9.17 16.00 14.13
N ASN A 504 8.95 15.82 12.84
CA ASN A 504 9.75 14.91 12.04
C ASN A 504 11.13 15.49 11.74
N THR A 505 12.00 15.53 12.76
CA THR A 505 13.40 15.95 12.65
C THR A 505 14.17 15.12 11.63
N ALA A 506 13.83 13.85 11.46
CA ALA A 506 14.46 12.96 10.49
C ALA A 506 14.10 13.33 9.04
N ARG A 507 12.94 13.94 8.80
CA ARG A 507 12.48 14.34 7.47
C ARG A 507 12.93 15.76 7.09
N TYR A 508 12.94 16.70 8.01
CA TYR A 508 13.12 18.13 7.73
C TYR A 508 14.36 18.78 8.32
N GLY A 509 15.07 18.19 9.25
CA GLY A 509 16.28 18.81 9.82
C GLY A 509 16.75 18.18 11.13
N GLN A 510 17.81 18.74 11.71
CA GLN A 510 18.40 18.24 12.96
C GLN A 510 17.92 19.00 14.22
N HIS A 511 17.13 20.07 14.07
CA HIS A 511 16.67 20.91 15.18
C HIS A 511 15.13 21.03 15.17
N GLU A 512 14.52 20.98 16.34
CA GLU A 512 13.07 21.02 16.53
C GLU A 512 12.38 22.27 15.97
N ASP A 513 13.12 23.37 15.76
CA ASP A 513 12.62 24.66 15.28
C ASP A 513 12.79 24.86 13.75
N ASP A 514 13.40 23.93 13.02
CA ASP A 514 13.83 24.12 11.63
C ASP A 514 12.80 23.70 10.57
N ILE A 515 11.55 23.36 10.94
CA ILE A 515 10.50 23.18 9.94
C ILE A 515 10.08 24.56 9.44
N ALA A 516 10.63 24.96 8.29
CA ALA A 516 10.32 26.25 7.69
C ALA A 516 8.82 26.40 7.37
N PHE A 517 8.16 25.29 6.97
CA PHE A 517 6.72 25.20 6.75
C PHE A 517 6.23 23.75 6.89
N PRO A 518 4.99 23.52 7.39
CA PRO A 518 4.42 22.19 7.48
C PRO A 518 3.96 21.69 6.10
N GLU A 519 4.12 20.39 5.84
CA GLU A 519 3.56 19.70 4.67
C GLU A 519 2.38 18.77 5.04
N GLY A 520 1.93 18.84 6.28
CA GLY A 520 0.78 18.09 6.79
C GLY A 520 0.05 18.86 7.86
N VAL A 521 -1.21 18.48 8.08
CA VAL A 521 -2.07 19.07 9.12
C VAL A 521 -2.38 18.06 10.23
N ASP A 522 -2.99 18.54 11.32
CA ASP A 522 -3.50 17.75 12.44
C ASP A 522 -5.02 17.90 12.48
N GLY A 523 -5.74 16.80 12.67
CA GLY A 523 -7.19 16.78 12.66
C GLY A 523 -7.79 15.55 13.31
N LEU A 524 -9.05 15.30 13.03
CA LEU A 524 -9.83 14.21 13.59
C LEU A 524 -10.44 13.37 12.45
N VAL A 525 -10.52 12.06 12.66
CA VAL A 525 -11.25 11.13 11.79
C VAL A 525 -12.33 10.40 12.60
N PRO A 526 -13.49 10.08 12.03
CA PRO A 526 -14.53 9.34 12.73
C PRO A 526 -14.03 7.98 13.20
N PHE A 527 -14.33 7.62 14.42
CA PHE A 527 -14.04 6.29 14.96
C PHE A 527 -15.05 5.28 14.45
N VAL A 528 -14.60 4.11 14.00
CA VAL A 528 -15.47 3.09 13.38
C VAL A 528 -15.38 1.71 14.03
N GLY A 529 -14.67 1.58 15.15
CA GLY A 529 -14.53 0.30 15.88
C GLY A 529 -13.34 -0.53 15.44
N SER A 530 -13.47 -1.86 15.44
CA SER A 530 -12.37 -2.77 15.14
C SER A 530 -12.05 -2.86 13.65
N LEU A 531 -10.77 -3.05 13.33
CA LEU A 531 -10.29 -3.30 11.96
C LEU A 531 -10.97 -4.53 11.35
N ALA A 532 -11.05 -5.62 12.11
CA ALA A 532 -11.52 -6.91 11.63
C ALA A 532 -12.94 -6.85 11.02
N ASP A 533 -13.85 -6.13 11.66
CA ASP A 533 -15.24 -6.05 11.20
C ASP A 533 -15.38 -5.20 9.94
N THR A 534 -14.66 -4.09 9.88
CA THR A 534 -14.73 -3.17 8.73
C THR A 534 -13.99 -3.72 7.51
N VAL A 535 -12.80 -4.32 7.69
CA VAL A 535 -12.02 -4.91 6.59
C VAL A 535 -12.77 -6.06 5.93
N ALA A 536 -13.54 -6.85 6.69
CA ALA A 536 -14.38 -7.90 6.10
C ALA A 536 -15.39 -7.34 5.09
N VAL A 537 -15.99 -6.18 5.37
CA VAL A 537 -16.92 -5.50 4.45
C VAL A 537 -16.17 -4.96 3.23
N THR A 538 -15.01 -4.35 3.43
CA THR A 538 -14.16 -3.87 2.33
C THR A 538 -13.76 -5.02 1.39
N VAL A 539 -13.30 -6.16 1.93
CA VAL A 539 -12.97 -7.36 1.15
C VAL A 539 -14.18 -7.84 0.33
N ALA A 540 -15.37 -7.88 0.93
CA ALA A 540 -16.59 -8.29 0.23
C ALA A 540 -16.90 -7.34 -0.95
N LYS A 541 -16.76 -6.02 -0.78
CA LYS A 541 -16.98 -5.03 -1.84
C LYS A 541 -15.93 -5.14 -2.96
N LEU A 542 -14.64 -5.28 -2.63
CA LEU A 542 -13.58 -5.45 -3.63
C LEU A 542 -13.81 -6.71 -4.47
N LYS A 543 -14.13 -7.83 -3.82
CA LYS A 543 -14.47 -9.07 -4.53
C LYS A 543 -15.72 -8.92 -5.41
N ALA A 544 -16.77 -8.28 -4.91
CA ALA A 544 -17.99 -8.03 -5.69
C ALA A 544 -17.70 -7.16 -6.93
N THR A 545 -16.85 -6.14 -6.81
CA THR A 545 -16.43 -5.31 -7.94
C THR A 545 -15.66 -6.13 -8.98
N MET A 546 -14.70 -6.96 -8.55
CA MET A 546 -13.95 -7.84 -9.46
C MET A 546 -14.86 -8.85 -10.16
N ILE A 547 -15.83 -9.44 -9.45
CA ILE A 547 -16.86 -10.32 -10.04
C ILE A 547 -17.62 -9.58 -11.15
N SER A 548 -18.08 -8.36 -10.87
CA SER A 548 -18.80 -7.55 -11.87
C SER A 548 -17.96 -7.21 -13.09
N CYS A 549 -16.64 -7.19 -12.96
CA CYS A 549 -15.69 -6.98 -14.06
C CYS A 549 -15.23 -8.29 -14.72
N GLY A 550 -15.69 -9.47 -14.28
CA GLY A 550 -15.28 -10.77 -14.81
C GLY A 550 -13.87 -11.22 -14.41
N ALA A 551 -13.29 -10.61 -13.36
CA ALA A 551 -11.92 -10.88 -12.94
C ALA A 551 -11.85 -11.73 -11.67
N THR A 552 -11.16 -12.88 -11.72
CA THR A 552 -10.94 -13.76 -10.58
C THR A 552 -9.62 -13.51 -9.85
N THR A 553 -8.69 -12.75 -10.44
CA THR A 553 -7.40 -12.39 -9.85
C THR A 553 -7.09 -10.92 -10.10
N LEU A 554 -6.21 -10.30 -9.29
CA LEU A 554 -5.77 -8.92 -9.53
C LEU A 554 -5.08 -8.78 -10.90
N ARG A 555 -4.32 -9.76 -11.34
CA ARG A 555 -3.69 -9.72 -12.67
C ARG A 555 -4.71 -9.62 -13.79
N ARG A 556 -5.78 -10.44 -13.76
CA ARG A 556 -6.87 -10.32 -14.73
C ARG A 556 -7.61 -9.00 -14.59
N PHE A 557 -7.73 -8.49 -13.37
CA PHE A 557 -8.35 -7.19 -13.13
C PHE A 557 -7.54 -6.04 -13.75
N HIS A 558 -6.19 -6.09 -13.70
CA HIS A 558 -5.32 -5.16 -14.42
C HIS A 558 -5.46 -5.27 -15.95
N ASP A 559 -5.54 -6.50 -16.47
CA ASP A 559 -5.51 -6.75 -17.90
C ASP A 559 -6.87 -6.49 -18.58
N ASP A 560 -7.98 -6.79 -17.90
CA ASP A 560 -9.33 -6.87 -18.51
C ASP A 560 -10.27 -5.74 -18.06
N ALA A 561 -9.98 -5.00 -16.98
CA ALA A 561 -10.87 -3.95 -16.50
C ALA A 561 -10.95 -2.77 -17.45
N VAL A 562 -12.17 -2.31 -17.71
CA VAL A 562 -12.45 -1.14 -18.53
C VAL A 562 -12.91 0.02 -17.65
N LEU A 563 -12.24 1.15 -17.78
CA LEU A 563 -12.53 2.36 -17.02
C LEU A 563 -13.12 3.44 -17.95
N THR A 564 -14.08 4.21 -17.44
CA THR A 564 -14.59 5.41 -18.10
C THR A 564 -14.37 6.64 -17.23
N VAL A 565 -14.05 7.76 -17.86
CA VAL A 565 -14.01 9.07 -17.20
C VAL A 565 -15.44 9.57 -17.01
N VAL A 566 -15.75 10.06 -15.82
CA VAL A 566 -17.07 10.60 -15.50
C VAL A 566 -17.05 12.12 -15.49
N SER A 567 -18.12 12.74 -16.03
CA SER A 567 -18.33 14.17 -15.87
C SER A 567 -18.79 14.50 -14.45
N SER A 568 -18.69 15.77 -14.06
CA SER A 568 -19.20 16.24 -12.75
C SER A 568 -20.70 15.92 -12.57
N ALA A 569 -21.49 16.02 -13.64
CA ALA A 569 -22.91 15.67 -13.60
C ALA A 569 -23.14 14.19 -13.39
N SER A 570 -22.36 13.32 -14.06
CA SER A 570 -22.46 11.87 -13.91
C SER A 570 -21.98 11.40 -12.52
N ALA A 571 -21.00 12.09 -11.93
CA ALA A 571 -20.55 11.79 -10.56
C ALA A 571 -21.65 12.06 -9.52
N VAL A 572 -22.44 13.13 -9.71
CA VAL A 572 -23.58 13.47 -8.83
C VAL A 572 -24.70 12.42 -8.92
N GLN A 573 -24.97 11.86 -10.10
CA GLN A 573 -25.99 10.80 -10.27
C GLN A 573 -25.72 9.53 -9.46
N GLY A 574 -24.48 9.31 -9.03
CA GLY A 574 -24.09 8.18 -8.19
C GLY A 574 -24.43 8.34 -6.70
N THR A 575 -24.92 9.51 -6.27
CA THR A 575 -25.30 9.76 -4.88
C THR A 575 -26.79 9.44 -4.67
N ALA A 576 -27.13 8.90 -3.48
CA ALA A 576 -28.53 8.63 -3.15
C ALA A 576 -29.30 9.95 -3.02
N GLU A 577 -30.31 10.16 -3.87
CA GLU A 577 -31.20 11.33 -3.88
C GLU A 577 -32.36 11.21 -2.89
N VAL A 578 -32.22 10.34 -1.87
CA VAL A 578 -33.26 10.09 -0.86
C VAL A 578 -32.72 10.41 0.53
N GLN A 579 -33.62 10.87 1.41
CA GLN A 579 -33.25 11.02 2.82
C GLN A 579 -33.10 9.64 3.47
N LEU A 580 -31.86 9.26 3.81
CA LEU A 580 -31.57 7.99 4.46
C LEU A 580 -32.10 8.00 5.90
N ARG A 581 -32.78 6.92 6.32
CA ARG A 581 -33.33 6.79 7.69
C ARG A 581 -32.25 6.71 8.77
N ASN A 582 -31.12 6.08 8.44
CA ASN A 582 -29.95 5.94 9.33
C ASN A 582 -28.73 6.30 8.52
N GLN A 583 -28.50 7.59 8.33
CA GLN A 583 -27.23 8.03 7.80
C GLN A 583 -26.24 8.08 8.99
N PRO A 584 -25.18 7.25 9.01
CA PRO A 584 -24.03 7.61 9.80
C PRO A 584 -23.59 9.00 9.30
N LEU A 585 -23.31 9.91 10.22
CA LEU A 585 -22.92 11.29 9.90
C LEU A 585 -21.60 11.40 9.11
N ASP A 586 -21.04 10.30 8.66
CA ASP A 586 -19.83 10.18 7.83
C ASP A 586 -20.03 10.43 6.33
N ALA A 587 -21.26 10.57 5.89
CA ALA A 587 -21.57 10.98 4.52
C ALA A 587 -21.64 12.49 4.40
N ALA A 588 -20.82 13.23 5.12
CA ALA A 588 -20.55 14.62 4.80
C ALA A 588 -19.76 14.65 3.50
N THR A 589 -20.48 14.70 2.41
CA THR A 589 -20.04 15.23 1.14
C THR A 589 -19.55 16.65 1.37
N GLY A 590 -18.30 16.89 1.22
CA GLY A 590 -17.63 18.18 1.16
C GLY A 590 -16.35 18.00 0.43
#